data_07ac3bca50a0906379d95a9917488d01
#
_entry.id   07ac3bca50a0906379d95a9917488d01
#
_cell.length_a   1.000
_cell.length_b   1.000
_cell.length_c   1.000
_cell.angle_alpha   90.00
_cell.angle_beta   90.00
_cell.angle_gamma   90.00
#
_symmetry.space_group_name_H-M   'P 1'
#
loop_
_entity.id
_entity.type
_entity.pdbx_description
1 polymer ?
#
loop_
_entity_poly.entity_id
_entity_poly.type
_entity_poly.pdbx_seq_one_letter_code
_entity_poly.pdbx_strand_id
1 'polypeptide(L)'
;MADDYQELGTTGLRRVGGFVIDDQLSALRGTNAVNAWREMSDNDPIVGALLFAIEKLIMKVEWRVDPFSDVGEDPTDEDRAVAEFVDSCRNDLNESWSSLLQGILTMLPFGFSFHELVYKRRLGLDQSDPTKKSRFSDGKIGWRKIAYRAQETRWQWVFGPDGSLDAMVQWDPSTGKQATIPMEKALLFRTTVAKANPEGRSILRNSFRPWYYKRRIEEFEAVGIERDLAGLPIAYVPPQLLAANATAAQKAALSAITDIVQGIKRNEQEGVVFPLAYDEQGKEMFRLELLSSGGQRQFDTDKIISRYDQRIAMTTLSDFILLGHEGVGSFALGASKVDLFATAIDAWARSIADVFNDHAIPRLLKLNGMDTARCPHLTYGDIGAVDLTVIADFVQKVSSAGAIIPDEGLEDWLRDLAGLPPSDHLSPLPSNIPGLGGPEGAAS
;
A
#
# COMPACT_ATOMS: atom_id res chain seq x y z
N MET A 1 43.36 -19.43 -13.32
CA MET A 1 42.23 -20.18 -12.71
C MET A 1 41.53 -19.41 -11.56
N ALA A 2 42.03 -18.26 -11.12
CA ALA A 2 41.32 -17.45 -10.10
C ALA A 2 40.23 -16.53 -10.68
N ASP A 3 40.25 -16.26 -11.98
CA ASP A 3 39.31 -15.33 -12.64
C ASP A 3 38.01 -15.95 -13.15
N ASP A 4 37.91 -17.30 -13.13
CA ASP A 4 36.74 -18.02 -13.69
C ASP A 4 35.47 -17.94 -12.81
N TYR A 5 35.57 -17.43 -11.60
CA TYR A 5 34.46 -17.34 -10.66
C TYR A 5 34.00 -15.88 -10.39
N GLN A 6 34.55 -14.90 -11.10
CA GLN A 6 34.18 -13.50 -10.95
C GLN A 6 33.01 -13.14 -11.89
N GLU A 7 32.09 -12.33 -11.39
CA GLU A 7 31.03 -11.78 -12.23
C GLU A 7 31.62 -10.84 -13.29
N LEU A 8 31.41 -11.16 -14.57
CA LEU A 8 31.91 -10.37 -15.70
C LEU A 8 30.87 -9.35 -16.21
N GLY A 9 29.62 -9.50 -15.85
CA GLY A 9 28.52 -8.66 -16.30
C GLY A 9 28.11 -7.61 -15.27
N THR A 10 27.00 -6.94 -15.55
CA THR A 10 26.34 -6.01 -14.62
C THR A 10 24.84 -6.26 -14.63
N THR A 11 24.14 -5.87 -13.57
CA THR A 11 22.67 -6.00 -13.47
C THR A 11 21.92 -5.13 -14.49
N GLY A 12 22.61 -4.21 -15.16
CA GLY A 12 22.02 -3.28 -16.14
C GLY A 12 21.15 -2.18 -15.51
N LEU A 13 21.28 -1.94 -14.21
CA LEU A 13 20.59 -0.84 -13.53
C LEU A 13 21.14 0.50 -14.02
N ARG A 14 20.27 1.36 -14.56
CA ARG A 14 20.66 2.71 -14.97
C ARG A 14 20.71 3.63 -13.76
N ARG A 15 21.90 4.12 -13.45
CA ARG A 15 22.17 5.02 -12.31
C ARG A 15 23.22 6.07 -12.66
N VAL A 16 23.14 7.24 -12.04
CA VAL A 16 24.12 8.32 -12.17
C VAL A 16 24.33 8.95 -10.80
N GLY A 17 25.59 8.96 -10.31
CA GLY A 17 25.93 9.62 -9.05
C GLY A 17 25.11 9.15 -7.82
N GLY A 18 24.74 7.86 -7.79
CA GLY A 18 23.90 7.31 -6.71
C GLY A 18 22.39 7.52 -6.88
N PHE A 19 21.95 8.12 -7.98
CA PHE A 19 20.55 8.27 -8.33
C PHE A 19 20.11 7.20 -9.32
N VAL A 20 19.01 6.51 -9.03
CA VAL A 20 18.41 5.55 -9.95
C VAL A 20 17.59 6.30 -11.00
N ILE A 21 17.84 6.00 -12.28
CA ILE A 21 17.14 6.61 -13.43
C ILE A 21 16.55 5.55 -14.37
N ASP A 22 16.17 4.39 -13.82
CA ASP A 22 15.79 3.22 -14.60
C ASP A 22 14.39 3.34 -15.21
N ASP A 23 13.49 4.16 -14.65
CA ASP A 23 12.17 4.38 -15.27
C ASP A 23 12.27 5.23 -16.54
N GLN A 24 11.42 4.90 -17.56
CA GLN A 24 11.38 5.66 -18.81
C GLN A 24 10.75 7.05 -18.64
N LEU A 25 9.77 7.17 -17.72
CA LEU A 25 9.08 8.43 -17.45
C LEU A 25 9.90 9.26 -16.45
N SER A 26 10.29 10.47 -16.82
CA SER A 26 11.01 11.39 -15.92
C SER A 26 10.19 11.75 -14.67
N ALA A 27 8.86 11.80 -14.79
CA ALA A 27 7.94 12.01 -13.68
C ALA A 27 7.99 10.90 -12.63
N LEU A 28 8.54 9.72 -12.96
CA LEU A 28 8.64 8.56 -12.08
C LEU A 28 10.10 8.22 -11.72
N ARG A 29 10.95 9.23 -11.59
CA ARG A 29 12.36 9.10 -11.17
C ARG A 29 12.62 9.89 -9.91
N GLY A 30 13.37 9.30 -8.98
CA GLY A 30 13.82 9.97 -7.76
C GLY A 30 12.68 10.58 -6.95
N THR A 31 12.85 11.83 -6.53
CA THR A 31 11.85 12.56 -5.71
C THR A 31 10.52 12.76 -6.42
N ASN A 32 10.53 12.93 -7.76
CA ASN A 32 9.29 13.06 -8.53
C ASN A 32 8.42 11.80 -8.42
N ALA A 33 9.06 10.62 -8.45
CA ALA A 33 8.35 9.36 -8.24
C ALA A 33 7.70 9.29 -6.86
N VAL A 34 8.44 9.65 -5.81
CA VAL A 34 7.94 9.67 -4.43
C VAL A 34 6.73 10.60 -4.31
N ASN A 35 6.80 11.80 -4.89
CA ASN A 35 5.69 12.75 -4.88
C ASN A 35 4.47 12.21 -5.65
N ALA A 36 4.68 11.58 -6.82
CA ALA A 36 3.60 11.00 -7.61
C ALA A 36 2.90 9.86 -6.85
N TRP A 37 3.68 8.95 -6.24
CA TRP A 37 3.12 7.84 -5.45
C TRP A 37 2.37 8.31 -4.22
N ARG A 38 2.88 9.35 -3.54
CA ARG A 38 2.18 9.98 -2.42
C ARG A 38 0.86 10.59 -2.87
N GLU A 39 0.88 11.38 -3.93
CA GLU A 39 -0.34 12.01 -4.45
C GLU A 39 -1.40 10.98 -4.82
N MET A 40 -1.00 9.86 -5.47
CA MET A 40 -1.91 8.75 -5.77
C MET A 40 -2.47 8.10 -4.50
N SER A 41 -1.62 7.86 -3.51
CA SER A 41 -2.02 7.16 -2.27
C SER A 41 -2.94 7.99 -1.39
N ASP A 42 -2.70 9.32 -1.33
CA ASP A 42 -3.39 10.21 -0.41
C ASP A 42 -4.70 10.76 -0.99
N ASN A 43 -4.82 10.87 -2.33
CA ASN A 43 -5.92 11.59 -2.96
C ASN A 43 -6.81 10.70 -3.87
N ASP A 44 -6.36 9.52 -4.31
CA ASP A 44 -7.21 8.64 -5.12
C ASP A 44 -7.94 7.61 -4.25
N PRO A 45 -9.29 7.62 -4.22
CA PRO A 45 -10.07 6.73 -3.35
C PRO A 45 -9.83 5.24 -3.63
N ILE A 46 -9.65 4.85 -4.89
CA ILE A 46 -9.44 3.45 -5.27
C ILE A 46 -8.05 2.99 -4.82
N VAL A 47 -7.02 3.82 -5.04
CA VAL A 47 -5.66 3.54 -4.57
C VAL A 47 -5.61 3.45 -3.05
N GLY A 48 -6.25 4.40 -2.35
CA GLY A 48 -6.33 4.42 -0.89
C GLY A 48 -7.02 3.17 -0.33
N ALA A 49 -8.17 2.78 -0.90
CA ALA A 49 -8.90 1.59 -0.48
C ALA A 49 -8.09 0.31 -0.69
N LEU A 50 -7.38 0.19 -1.82
CA LEU A 50 -6.52 -0.93 -2.12
C LEU A 50 -5.38 -1.06 -1.10
N LEU A 51 -4.62 0.01 -0.89
CA LEU A 51 -3.49 0.01 0.06
C LEU A 51 -3.96 -0.30 1.48
N PHE A 52 -5.10 0.26 1.89
CA PHE A 52 -5.73 -0.04 3.17
C PHE A 52 -6.09 -1.53 3.30
N ALA A 53 -6.71 -2.12 2.28
CA ALA A 53 -7.08 -3.53 2.30
C ALA A 53 -5.85 -4.44 2.45
N ILE A 54 -4.79 -4.20 1.66
CA ILE A 54 -3.55 -4.98 1.74
C ILE A 54 -2.91 -4.81 3.13
N GLU A 55 -2.81 -3.58 3.62
CA GLU A 55 -2.24 -3.30 4.95
C GLU A 55 -2.98 -4.09 6.03
N LYS A 56 -4.32 -4.03 6.06
CA LYS A 56 -5.11 -4.72 7.10
C LYS A 56 -5.02 -6.23 7.01
N LEU A 57 -4.93 -6.79 5.82
CA LEU A 57 -4.75 -8.23 5.64
C LEU A 57 -3.37 -8.70 6.17
N ILE A 58 -2.29 -8.00 5.84
CA ILE A 58 -0.95 -8.34 6.35
C ILE A 58 -0.85 -8.10 7.87
N MET A 59 -1.48 -7.05 8.40
CA MET A 59 -1.49 -6.78 9.83
C MET A 59 -2.32 -7.77 10.66
N LYS A 60 -3.32 -8.42 10.05
CA LYS A 60 -4.15 -9.43 10.70
C LYS A 60 -3.38 -10.73 10.96
N VAL A 61 -2.37 -10.99 10.16
CA VAL A 61 -1.59 -12.23 10.22
C VAL A 61 -0.79 -12.31 11.51
N GLU A 62 -0.79 -13.47 12.14
CA GLU A 62 0.04 -13.74 13.31
C GLU A 62 1.48 -14.02 12.89
N TRP A 63 2.40 -13.20 13.40
CA TRP A 63 3.83 -13.35 13.16
C TRP A 63 4.48 -14.06 14.35
N ARG A 64 5.23 -15.11 14.09
CA ARG A 64 5.91 -15.92 15.10
C ARG A 64 7.36 -16.20 14.70
N VAL A 65 8.15 -16.63 15.65
CA VAL A 65 9.53 -17.05 15.42
C VAL A 65 9.61 -18.55 15.67
N ASP A 66 9.79 -19.31 14.60
CA ASP A 66 9.92 -20.76 14.66
C ASP A 66 11.40 -21.14 14.88
N PRO A 67 11.69 -22.13 15.74
CA PRO A 67 13.05 -22.59 15.98
C PRO A 67 13.62 -23.24 14.72
N PHE A 68 14.95 -23.20 14.61
CA PHE A 68 15.63 -23.99 13.57
C PHE A 68 15.40 -25.48 13.80
N SER A 69 15.18 -26.22 12.73
CA SER A 69 15.13 -27.68 12.75
C SER A 69 15.80 -28.23 11.50
N ASP A 70 16.57 -29.31 11.63
CA ASP A 70 17.04 -30.07 10.49
C ASP A 70 15.88 -30.84 9.85
N VAL A 71 16.00 -31.16 8.56
CA VAL A 71 14.93 -31.84 7.82
C VAL A 71 14.60 -33.20 8.45
N GLY A 72 13.37 -33.33 8.97
CA GLY A 72 12.88 -34.55 9.60
C GLY A 72 13.27 -34.74 11.06
N GLU A 73 13.85 -33.74 11.69
CA GLU A 73 14.21 -33.74 13.11
C GLU A 73 13.43 -32.68 13.89
N ASP A 74 13.11 -32.95 15.16
CA ASP A 74 12.54 -31.97 16.06
C ASP A 74 13.61 -30.94 16.48
N PRO A 75 13.23 -29.67 16.67
CA PRO A 75 14.15 -28.66 17.19
C PRO A 75 14.75 -29.07 18.55
N THR A 76 16.03 -28.81 18.75
CA THR A 76 16.68 -29.02 20.05
C THR A 76 16.21 -27.99 21.07
N ASP A 77 16.46 -28.23 22.34
CA ASP A 77 16.14 -27.25 23.41
C ASP A 77 16.93 -25.96 23.23
N GLU A 78 18.15 -26.02 22.67
CA GLU A 78 18.96 -24.85 22.35
C GLU A 78 18.33 -24.05 21.20
N ASP A 79 17.85 -24.71 20.14
CA ASP A 79 17.16 -24.03 19.05
C ASP A 79 15.88 -23.33 19.52
N ARG A 80 15.10 -23.98 20.40
CA ARG A 80 13.91 -23.37 21.03
C ARG A 80 14.29 -22.15 21.86
N ALA A 81 15.35 -22.23 22.67
CA ALA A 81 15.82 -21.11 23.49
C ALA A 81 16.29 -19.92 22.64
N VAL A 82 16.92 -20.18 21.49
CA VAL A 82 17.32 -19.13 20.55
C VAL A 82 16.09 -18.48 19.87
N ALA A 83 15.09 -19.27 19.49
CA ALA A 83 13.84 -18.75 18.92
C ALA A 83 13.08 -17.88 19.94
N GLU A 84 12.94 -18.35 21.18
CA GLU A 84 12.35 -17.56 22.28
C GLU A 84 13.11 -16.26 22.53
N PHE A 85 14.44 -16.28 22.48
CA PHE A 85 15.24 -15.08 22.59
C PHE A 85 14.93 -14.08 21.47
N VAL A 86 14.87 -14.50 20.21
CA VAL A 86 14.56 -13.64 19.07
C VAL A 86 13.13 -13.09 19.18
N ASP A 87 12.15 -13.92 19.53
CA ASP A 87 10.78 -13.49 19.73
C ASP A 87 10.66 -12.49 20.89
N SER A 88 11.38 -12.74 21.99
CA SER A 88 11.44 -11.78 23.10
C SER A 88 12.04 -10.43 22.68
N CYS A 89 13.01 -10.41 21.75
CA CYS A 89 13.56 -9.16 21.21
C CYS A 89 12.55 -8.42 20.33
N ARG A 90 11.72 -9.14 19.57
CA ARG A 90 10.60 -8.58 18.80
C ARG A 90 9.57 -7.91 19.72
N ASN A 91 9.25 -8.57 20.83
CA ASN A 91 8.28 -8.09 21.81
C ASN A 91 8.84 -6.99 22.75
N ASP A 92 10.17 -6.76 22.77
CA ASP A 92 10.85 -5.73 23.56
C ASP A 92 11.23 -4.48 22.77
N LEU A 93 10.73 -4.35 21.52
CA LEU A 93 10.87 -3.13 20.74
C LEU A 93 10.22 -1.94 21.46
N ASN A 94 10.77 -0.74 21.27
CA ASN A 94 10.19 0.50 21.80
C ASN A 94 8.95 0.97 21.02
N GLU A 95 8.65 0.33 19.92
CA GLU A 95 7.47 0.52 19.07
C GLU A 95 6.71 -0.80 18.92
N SER A 96 5.43 -0.74 18.60
CA SER A 96 4.65 -1.95 18.38
C SER A 96 5.05 -2.62 17.08
N TRP A 97 4.93 -3.97 17.03
CA TRP A 97 5.14 -4.72 15.79
C TRP A 97 4.24 -4.23 14.66
N SER A 98 2.99 -3.91 14.96
CA SER A 98 2.04 -3.36 13.99
C SER A 98 2.49 -2.01 13.41
N SER A 99 3.05 -1.11 14.25
CA SER A 99 3.60 0.16 13.78
C SER A 99 4.81 -0.03 12.88
N LEU A 100 5.68 -0.99 13.21
CA LEU A 100 6.80 -1.37 12.35
C LEU A 100 6.31 -1.91 11.01
N LEU A 101 5.32 -2.80 11.00
CA LEU A 101 4.74 -3.34 9.77
C LEU A 101 4.15 -2.24 8.89
N GLN A 102 3.45 -1.25 9.47
CA GLN A 102 2.95 -0.09 8.70
C GLN A 102 4.10 0.66 8.00
N GLY A 103 5.21 0.88 8.70
CA GLY A 103 6.41 1.47 8.11
C GLY A 103 6.98 0.62 6.98
N ILE A 104 7.04 -0.70 7.14
CA ILE A 104 7.52 -1.63 6.13
C ILE A 104 6.61 -1.62 4.88
N LEU A 105 5.30 -1.63 5.09
CA LEU A 105 4.30 -1.67 4.02
C LEU A 105 4.29 -0.43 3.13
N THR A 106 4.96 0.66 3.54
CA THR A 106 5.23 1.78 2.63
C THR A 106 6.02 1.36 1.39
N MET A 107 6.67 0.18 1.40
CA MET A 107 7.28 -0.38 0.21
C MET A 107 6.28 -0.58 -0.95
N LEU A 108 5.01 -0.82 -0.65
CA LEU A 108 3.99 -1.06 -1.67
C LEU A 108 3.78 0.16 -2.59
N PRO A 109 3.39 1.34 -2.07
CA PRO A 109 3.25 2.53 -2.90
C PRO A 109 4.59 3.07 -3.42
N PHE A 110 5.66 3.01 -2.65
CA PHE A 110 6.94 3.63 -3.05
C PHE A 110 7.92 2.69 -3.76
N GLY A 111 7.68 1.39 -3.73
CA GLY A 111 8.57 0.37 -4.28
C GLY A 111 9.59 -0.17 -3.27
N PHE A 112 9.95 0.59 -2.27
CA PHE A 112 10.87 0.22 -1.19
C PHE A 112 10.51 0.86 0.14
N SER A 113 11.00 0.25 1.22
CA SER A 113 10.99 0.83 2.57
C SER A 113 12.35 0.57 3.22
N PHE A 114 12.96 1.59 3.81
CA PHE A 114 14.29 1.53 4.41
C PHE A 114 14.22 1.77 5.90
N HIS A 115 14.82 0.86 6.69
CA HIS A 115 14.77 0.89 8.13
C HIS A 115 16.17 0.74 8.72
N GLU A 116 16.51 1.57 9.71
CA GLU A 116 17.77 1.47 10.43
C GLU A 116 17.60 0.62 11.68
N LEU A 117 18.48 -0.37 11.86
CA LEU A 117 18.55 -1.22 13.03
C LEU A 117 19.23 -0.47 14.19
N VAL A 118 18.51 -0.27 15.27
CA VAL A 118 19.01 0.35 16.49
C VAL A 118 18.88 -0.63 17.65
N TYR A 119 19.99 -0.89 18.33
CA TYR A 119 20.08 -1.89 19.39
C TYR A 119 20.08 -1.26 20.79
N LYS A 120 19.72 -2.06 21.80
CA LYS A 120 19.86 -1.76 23.24
C LYS A 120 20.42 -2.97 23.98
N ARG A 121 21.10 -2.73 25.11
CA ARG A 121 21.36 -3.82 26.07
C ARG A 121 20.16 -4.02 26.97
N ARG A 122 19.79 -5.26 27.18
CA ARG A 122 18.66 -5.70 28.02
C ARG A 122 19.08 -5.75 29.47
N LEU A 123 19.01 -4.59 30.14
CA LEU A 123 19.46 -4.41 31.54
C LEU A 123 18.30 -4.11 32.50
N GLY A 124 17.08 -4.47 32.14
CA GLY A 124 15.91 -4.26 32.99
C GLY A 124 15.26 -2.87 32.80
N LEU A 125 14.33 -2.57 33.69
CA LEU A 125 13.54 -1.34 33.68
C LEU A 125 14.23 -0.16 34.41
N ASP A 126 15.20 -0.43 35.28
CA ASP A 126 15.86 0.57 36.10
C ASP A 126 17.00 1.29 35.39
N GLN A 127 16.77 1.70 34.15
CA GLN A 127 17.73 2.46 33.36
C GLN A 127 17.35 3.94 33.36
N SER A 128 18.37 4.82 33.52
CA SER A 128 18.20 6.27 33.51
C SER A 128 17.68 6.80 32.18
N ASP A 129 18.09 6.17 31.06
CA ASP A 129 17.60 6.49 29.71
C ASP A 129 16.33 5.68 29.41
N PRO A 130 15.15 6.33 29.38
CA PRO A 130 13.89 5.62 29.13
C PRO A 130 13.86 4.87 27.78
N THR A 131 14.66 5.31 26.80
CA THR A 131 14.72 4.67 25.49
C THR A 131 15.47 3.34 25.49
N LYS A 132 16.25 3.05 26.55
CA LYS A 132 17.04 1.82 26.72
C LYS A 132 16.39 0.82 27.68
N LYS A 133 15.26 1.16 28.30
CA LYS A 133 14.53 0.25 29.17
C LYS A 133 14.16 -1.03 28.43
N SER A 134 14.26 -2.17 29.14
CA SER A 134 13.93 -3.48 28.63
C SER A 134 13.11 -4.24 29.66
N ARG A 135 12.19 -5.08 29.20
CA ARG A 135 11.46 -6.02 30.07
C ARG A 135 12.34 -7.14 30.59
N PHE A 136 13.52 -7.30 30.01
CA PHE A 136 14.48 -8.36 30.30
C PHE A 136 15.76 -7.79 30.92
N SER A 137 16.43 -8.58 31.77
CA SER A 137 17.66 -8.22 32.49
C SER A 137 18.80 -9.23 32.26
N ASP A 138 18.77 -9.91 31.09
CA ASP A 138 19.74 -10.96 30.75
C ASP A 138 21.09 -10.44 30.23
N GLY A 139 21.26 -9.12 30.12
CA GLY A 139 22.48 -8.46 29.63
C GLY A 139 22.74 -8.61 28.14
N LYS A 140 21.89 -9.33 27.41
CA LYS A 140 22.01 -9.54 25.96
C LYS A 140 21.68 -8.25 25.17
N ILE A 141 22.10 -8.24 23.91
CA ILE A 141 21.75 -7.16 22.97
C ILE A 141 20.43 -7.51 22.29
N GLY A 142 19.45 -6.63 22.38
CA GLY A 142 18.17 -6.74 21.70
C GLY A 142 17.92 -5.55 20.75
N TRP A 143 16.90 -5.63 19.92
CA TRP A 143 16.47 -4.49 19.12
C TRP A 143 15.82 -3.43 20.02
N ARG A 144 16.29 -2.18 19.92
CA ARG A 144 15.61 -1.03 20.53
C ARG A 144 14.44 -0.58 19.66
N LYS A 145 14.73 -0.39 18.38
CA LYS A 145 13.76 -0.05 17.33
C LYS A 145 14.33 -0.38 15.96
N ILE A 146 13.46 -0.58 15.01
CA ILE A 146 13.76 -0.77 13.58
C ILE A 146 13.23 0.48 12.86
N ALA A 147 14.03 1.54 12.90
CA ALA A 147 13.58 2.89 12.65
C ALA A 147 13.34 3.18 11.17
N TYR A 148 12.10 3.40 10.80
CA TYR A 148 11.70 3.82 9.45
C TYR A 148 12.42 5.10 9.01
N ARG A 149 12.87 5.12 7.76
CA ARG A 149 13.48 6.27 7.09
C ARG A 149 12.63 6.61 5.87
N ALA A 150 11.89 7.71 5.98
CA ALA A 150 10.93 8.13 4.95
C ALA A 150 11.60 8.30 3.58
N GLN A 151 10.94 7.85 2.52
CA GLN A 151 11.49 7.83 1.16
C GLN A 151 11.85 9.22 0.64
N GLU A 152 11.15 10.27 1.06
CA GLU A 152 11.45 11.66 0.71
C GLU A 152 12.77 12.14 1.27
N THR A 153 13.23 11.54 2.39
CA THR A 153 14.50 11.92 3.03
C THR A 153 15.69 11.21 2.43
N ARG A 154 15.48 10.25 1.53
CA ARG A 154 16.56 9.60 0.78
C ARG A 154 17.21 10.62 -0.17
N TRP A 155 18.48 10.95 0.08
CA TRP A 155 19.26 11.79 -0.80
C TRP A 155 19.80 11.00 -1.97
N GLN A 156 20.61 9.97 -1.70
CA GLN A 156 21.23 9.12 -2.72
C GLN A 156 21.56 7.73 -2.17
N TRP A 157 21.83 6.81 -3.07
CA TRP A 157 22.36 5.49 -2.78
C TRP A 157 23.88 5.49 -2.95
N VAL A 158 24.59 4.73 -2.12
CA VAL A 158 26.03 4.48 -2.23
C VAL A 158 26.21 3.06 -2.71
N PHE A 159 26.96 2.91 -3.79
CA PHE A 159 27.24 1.61 -4.39
C PHE A 159 28.73 1.33 -4.35
N GLY A 160 29.08 0.08 -4.08
CA GLY A 160 30.42 -0.46 -4.14
C GLY A 160 30.98 -0.55 -5.58
N PRO A 161 32.28 -0.82 -5.71
CA PRO A 161 32.92 -1.01 -7.01
C PRO A 161 32.38 -2.18 -7.82
N ASP A 162 31.89 -3.23 -7.14
CA ASP A 162 31.24 -4.41 -7.67
C ASP A 162 29.77 -4.19 -8.04
N GLY A 163 29.23 -2.99 -7.74
CA GLY A 163 27.82 -2.66 -7.97
C GLY A 163 26.90 -3.06 -6.83
N SER A 164 27.42 -3.64 -5.74
CA SER A 164 26.67 -3.87 -4.50
C SER A 164 26.13 -2.57 -3.91
N LEU A 165 25.04 -2.67 -3.15
CA LEU A 165 24.49 -1.53 -2.41
C LEU A 165 25.17 -1.46 -1.03
N ASP A 166 25.97 -0.42 -0.79
CA ASP A 166 26.73 -0.25 0.45
C ASP A 166 25.99 0.56 1.49
N ALA A 167 25.30 1.64 1.09
CA ALA A 167 24.62 2.53 2.03
C ALA A 167 23.51 3.34 1.37
N MET A 168 22.68 3.95 2.21
CA MET A 168 21.77 5.04 1.85
C MET A 168 22.22 6.32 2.56
N VAL A 169 22.28 7.43 1.82
CA VAL A 169 22.45 8.77 2.40
C VAL A 169 21.07 9.36 2.63
N GLN A 170 20.78 9.64 3.90
CA GLN A 170 19.56 10.34 4.31
C GLN A 170 19.87 11.84 4.48
N TRP A 171 18.98 12.69 4.02
CA TRP A 171 18.94 14.11 4.35
C TRP A 171 17.88 14.35 5.43
N ASP A 172 18.27 14.97 6.54
CA ASP A 172 17.33 15.34 7.59
C ASP A 172 16.74 16.72 7.31
N PRO A 173 15.45 16.84 7.01
CA PRO A 173 14.80 18.11 6.68
C PRO A 173 14.75 19.08 7.85
N SER A 174 14.87 18.62 9.10
CA SER A 174 14.81 19.46 10.29
C SER A 174 16.16 20.14 10.60
N THR A 175 17.25 19.45 10.34
CA THR A 175 18.61 19.96 10.65
C THR A 175 19.43 20.29 9.42
N GLY A 176 19.00 19.90 8.22
CA GLY A 176 19.75 20.02 6.97
C GLY A 176 20.99 19.12 6.88
N LYS A 177 21.19 18.22 7.85
CA LYS A 177 22.36 17.34 7.89
C LYS A 177 22.12 16.07 7.09
N GLN A 178 23.21 15.54 6.54
CA GLN A 178 23.21 14.24 5.89
C GLN A 178 23.76 13.18 6.84
N ALA A 179 23.15 11.99 6.79
CA ALA A 179 23.60 10.82 7.52
C ALA A 179 23.75 9.65 6.53
N THR A 180 24.91 9.02 6.51
CA THR A 180 25.15 7.81 5.72
C THR A 180 24.83 6.59 6.59
N ILE A 181 23.84 5.79 6.18
CA ILE A 181 23.40 4.60 6.88
C ILE A 181 23.86 3.39 6.07
N PRO A 182 24.85 2.63 6.59
CA PRO A 182 25.38 1.45 5.89
C PRO A 182 24.35 0.31 5.89
N MET A 183 24.36 -0.51 4.84
CA MET A 183 23.46 -1.67 4.72
C MET A 183 23.61 -2.68 5.84
N GLU A 184 24.77 -2.77 6.49
CA GLU A 184 25.00 -3.59 7.68
C GLU A 184 24.14 -3.19 8.89
N LYS A 185 23.71 -1.93 8.94
CA LYS A 185 22.82 -1.37 9.98
C LYS A 185 21.39 -1.16 9.47
N ALA A 186 21.04 -1.67 8.32
CA ALA A 186 19.76 -1.37 7.68
C ALA A 186 19.04 -2.64 7.22
N LEU A 187 17.73 -2.52 7.13
CA LEU A 187 16.85 -3.45 6.43
C LEU A 187 16.22 -2.70 5.25
N LEU A 188 16.31 -3.28 4.07
CA LEU A 188 15.72 -2.74 2.86
C LEU A 188 14.65 -3.71 2.36
N PHE A 189 13.41 -3.31 2.51
CA PHE A 189 12.25 -4.03 1.98
C PHE A 189 11.91 -3.51 0.60
N ARG A 190 11.63 -4.40 -0.35
CA ARG A 190 11.36 -4.04 -1.75
C ARG A 190 10.25 -4.91 -2.33
N THR A 191 9.43 -4.33 -3.16
CA THR A 191 8.39 -5.07 -3.89
C THR A 191 8.95 -5.94 -5.02
N THR A 192 10.10 -5.58 -5.56
CA THR A 192 10.85 -6.38 -6.56
C THR A 192 12.34 -6.19 -6.38
N VAL A 193 13.11 -7.20 -6.77
CA VAL A 193 14.59 -7.18 -6.73
C VAL A 193 15.22 -7.10 -8.13
N ALA A 194 14.41 -6.86 -9.16
CA ALA A 194 14.89 -6.82 -10.54
C ALA A 194 16.04 -5.81 -10.71
N LYS A 195 17.10 -6.21 -11.40
CA LYS A 195 18.34 -5.43 -11.63
C LYS A 195 19.03 -5.00 -10.33
N ALA A 196 18.80 -5.63 -9.21
CA ALA A 196 19.26 -5.19 -7.88
C ALA A 196 18.89 -3.73 -7.55
N ASN A 197 17.79 -3.22 -8.11
CA ASN A 197 17.33 -1.85 -7.89
C ASN A 197 16.96 -1.65 -6.42
N PRO A 198 17.62 -0.72 -5.69
CA PRO A 198 17.28 -0.44 -4.29
C PRO A 198 15.92 0.22 -4.11
N GLU A 199 15.39 0.87 -5.13
CA GLU A 199 14.07 1.52 -5.09
C GLU A 199 12.92 0.55 -5.45
N GLY A 200 13.23 -0.72 -5.78
CA GLY A 200 12.22 -1.68 -6.16
C GLY A 200 11.33 -1.17 -7.32
N ARG A 201 10.05 -1.48 -7.26
CA ARG A 201 9.06 -0.95 -8.20
C ARG A 201 7.72 -0.77 -7.49
N SER A 202 7.19 0.44 -7.44
CA SER A 202 5.86 0.72 -6.92
C SER A 202 4.80 -0.20 -7.53
N ILE A 203 3.91 -0.77 -6.72
CA ILE A 203 2.74 -1.51 -7.22
C ILE A 203 1.80 -0.59 -8.02
N LEU A 204 1.87 0.72 -7.76
CA LEU A 204 1.08 1.74 -8.45
C LEU A 204 1.66 2.12 -9.82
N ARG A 205 2.84 1.58 -10.21
CA ARG A 205 3.51 1.98 -11.46
C ARG A 205 2.65 1.80 -12.71
N ASN A 206 1.88 0.73 -12.77
CA ASN A 206 1.01 0.46 -13.90
C ASN A 206 -0.28 1.30 -13.85
N SER A 207 -0.70 1.71 -12.65
CA SER A 207 -1.88 2.56 -12.42
C SER A 207 -1.60 4.05 -12.67
N PHE A 208 -0.33 4.47 -12.81
CA PHE A 208 0.03 5.89 -12.95
C PHE A 208 -0.65 6.55 -14.14
N ARG A 209 -0.66 5.91 -15.32
CA ARG A 209 -1.27 6.51 -16.51
C ARG A 209 -2.81 6.60 -16.43
N PRO A 210 -3.56 5.54 -16.03
CA PRO A 210 -4.99 5.65 -15.74
C PRO A 210 -5.31 6.75 -14.74
N TRP A 211 -4.61 6.78 -13.61
CA TRP A 211 -4.78 7.80 -12.58
C TRP A 211 -4.53 9.22 -13.09
N TYR A 212 -3.45 9.45 -13.85
CA TYR A 212 -3.13 10.76 -14.40
C TYR A 212 -4.22 11.32 -15.28
N TYR A 213 -4.81 10.48 -16.16
CA TYR A 213 -5.91 10.91 -17.01
C TYR A 213 -7.24 11.02 -16.27
N LYS A 214 -7.54 10.14 -15.30
CA LYS A 214 -8.70 10.25 -14.42
C LYS A 214 -8.73 11.62 -13.75
N ARG A 215 -7.67 11.96 -13.01
CA ARG A 215 -7.54 13.25 -12.32
C ARG A 215 -7.77 14.45 -13.26
N ARG A 216 -7.21 14.40 -14.46
CA ARG A 216 -7.41 15.46 -15.45
C ARG A 216 -8.87 15.59 -15.91
N ILE A 217 -9.57 14.48 -16.03
CA ILE A 217 -10.98 14.48 -16.43
C ILE A 217 -11.85 15.02 -15.30
N GLU A 218 -11.57 14.63 -14.05
CA GLU A 218 -12.25 15.16 -12.86
C GLU A 218 -12.06 16.69 -12.72
N GLU A 219 -10.84 17.19 -12.95
CA GLU A 219 -10.54 18.63 -12.98
C GLU A 219 -11.36 19.34 -14.08
N PHE A 220 -11.41 18.78 -15.30
CA PHE A 220 -12.20 19.37 -16.40
C PHE A 220 -13.70 19.27 -16.17
N GLU A 221 -14.16 18.21 -15.53
CA GLU A 221 -15.56 18.05 -15.15
C GLU A 221 -15.98 19.12 -14.14
N ALA A 222 -15.20 19.32 -13.08
CA ALA A 222 -15.46 20.35 -12.07
C ALA A 222 -15.51 21.76 -12.69
N VAL A 223 -14.53 22.09 -13.54
CA VAL A 223 -14.52 23.37 -14.30
C VAL A 223 -15.69 23.47 -15.24
N GLY A 224 -16.08 22.37 -15.90
CA GLY A 224 -17.23 22.33 -16.80
C GLY A 224 -18.54 22.58 -16.06
N ILE A 225 -18.72 21.93 -14.90
CA ILE A 225 -19.90 22.14 -14.04
C ILE A 225 -19.97 23.58 -13.55
N GLU A 226 -18.86 24.13 -13.07
CA GLU A 226 -18.80 25.54 -12.64
C GLU A 226 -19.23 26.49 -13.75
N ARG A 227 -18.72 26.27 -14.98
CA ARG A 227 -19.08 27.10 -16.14
C ARG A 227 -20.52 26.92 -16.60
N ASP A 228 -21.06 25.70 -16.54
CA ASP A 228 -22.43 25.43 -16.93
C ASP A 228 -23.44 26.00 -15.91
N LEU A 229 -23.10 25.93 -14.60
CA LEU A 229 -23.94 26.49 -13.55
C LEU A 229 -23.91 28.03 -13.52
N ALA A 230 -22.73 28.62 -13.65
CA ALA A 230 -22.56 30.07 -13.65
C ALA A 230 -22.97 30.74 -14.98
N GLY A 231 -22.92 29.96 -16.09
CA GLY A 231 -23.02 30.48 -17.44
C GLY A 231 -21.79 31.30 -17.87
N LEU A 232 -21.60 31.49 -19.17
CA LEU A 232 -20.61 32.44 -19.68
C LEU A 232 -21.28 33.80 -19.83
N PRO A 233 -20.96 34.81 -19.05
CA PRO A 233 -21.57 36.12 -19.20
C PRO A 233 -21.09 36.79 -20.50
N ILE A 234 -22.03 37.16 -21.33
CA ILE A 234 -21.82 37.89 -22.59
C ILE A 234 -22.55 39.19 -22.51
N ALA A 235 -21.82 40.30 -22.65
CA ALA A 235 -22.42 41.60 -22.81
C ALA A 235 -22.41 42.03 -24.26
N TYR A 236 -23.58 42.29 -24.83
CA TYR A 236 -23.74 42.92 -26.13
C TYR A 236 -23.74 44.42 -25.95
N VAL A 237 -22.87 45.12 -26.66
CA VAL A 237 -22.68 46.57 -26.58
C VAL A 237 -22.70 47.21 -27.94
N PRO A 238 -23.10 48.49 -28.08
CA PRO A 238 -23.03 49.18 -29.32
C PRO A 238 -21.62 49.20 -29.93
N PRO A 239 -21.49 49.04 -31.29
CA PRO A 239 -20.17 49.01 -31.96
C PRO A 239 -19.30 50.23 -31.70
N GLN A 240 -19.91 51.41 -31.40
CA GLN A 240 -19.21 52.66 -31.11
C GLN A 240 -18.35 52.58 -29.83
N LEU A 241 -18.72 51.75 -28.83
CA LEU A 241 -17.95 51.54 -27.64
C LEU A 241 -16.69 50.71 -27.90
N LEU A 242 -16.72 49.84 -28.94
CA LEU A 242 -15.60 49.01 -29.32
C LEU A 242 -14.67 49.68 -30.37
N ALA A 243 -15.03 50.84 -30.85
CA ALA A 243 -14.28 51.53 -31.89
C ALA A 243 -12.95 52.08 -31.35
N ALA A 244 -11.87 52.06 -32.13
CA ALA A 244 -10.56 52.57 -31.77
C ALA A 244 -10.60 54.07 -31.41
N ASN A 245 -11.51 54.83 -32.09
CA ASN A 245 -11.75 56.28 -31.88
C ASN A 245 -12.81 56.59 -30.83
N ALA A 246 -13.20 55.64 -29.99
CA ALA A 246 -14.19 55.86 -28.92
C ALA A 246 -13.74 56.97 -27.98
N THR A 247 -14.68 57.84 -27.56
CA THR A 247 -14.49 58.95 -26.62
C THR A 247 -14.09 58.41 -25.22
N ALA A 248 -13.55 59.28 -24.37
CA ALA A 248 -13.18 58.91 -23.01
C ALA A 248 -14.38 58.37 -22.21
N ALA A 249 -15.58 58.96 -22.40
CA ALA A 249 -16.84 58.53 -21.77
C ALA A 249 -17.26 57.13 -22.23
N GLN A 250 -17.11 56.84 -23.53
CA GLN A 250 -17.43 55.55 -24.13
C GLN A 250 -16.46 54.44 -23.65
N LYS A 251 -15.16 54.76 -23.50
CA LYS A 251 -14.16 53.83 -22.95
C LYS A 251 -14.43 53.54 -21.50
N ALA A 252 -14.83 54.54 -20.69
CA ALA A 252 -15.18 54.34 -19.28
C ALA A 252 -16.45 53.45 -19.14
N ALA A 253 -17.44 53.67 -20.01
CA ALA A 253 -18.63 52.79 -20.04
C ALA A 253 -18.30 51.32 -20.42
N LEU A 254 -17.44 51.14 -21.39
CA LEU A 254 -17.00 49.80 -21.78
C LEU A 254 -16.20 49.12 -20.62
N SER A 255 -15.33 49.88 -19.93
CA SER A 255 -14.58 49.36 -18.77
C SER A 255 -15.54 48.91 -17.66
N ALA A 256 -16.54 49.74 -17.30
CA ALA A 256 -17.53 49.40 -16.30
C ALA A 256 -18.31 48.12 -16.66
N ILE A 257 -18.71 47.94 -17.93
CA ILE A 257 -19.39 46.72 -18.38
C ILE A 257 -18.44 45.52 -18.35
N THR A 258 -17.20 45.71 -18.70
CA THR A 258 -16.19 44.67 -18.60
C THR A 258 -15.96 44.20 -17.17
N ASP A 259 -15.89 45.13 -16.24
CA ASP A 259 -15.73 44.86 -14.80
C ASP A 259 -16.94 44.11 -14.25
N ILE A 260 -18.15 44.45 -14.67
CA ILE A 260 -19.38 43.72 -14.34
C ILE A 260 -19.32 42.26 -14.86
N VAL A 261 -18.97 42.06 -16.12
CA VAL A 261 -18.89 40.74 -16.72
C VAL A 261 -17.82 39.87 -16.02
N GLN A 262 -16.72 40.50 -15.62
CA GLN A 262 -15.64 39.80 -14.87
C GLN A 262 -16.04 39.52 -13.41
N GLY A 263 -16.79 40.45 -12.77
CA GLY A 263 -17.28 40.32 -11.41
C GLY A 263 -18.30 39.16 -11.25
N ILE A 264 -19.22 39.02 -12.20
CA ILE A 264 -20.16 37.87 -12.23
C ILE A 264 -19.42 36.55 -12.20
N LYS A 265 -18.33 36.44 -12.97
CA LYS A 265 -17.52 35.20 -13.04
C LYS A 265 -16.81 34.87 -11.72
N ARG A 266 -16.56 35.91 -10.87
CA ARG A 266 -15.86 35.75 -9.58
C ARG A 266 -16.80 35.60 -8.38
N ASN A 267 -18.10 35.55 -8.62
CA ASN A 267 -19.12 35.53 -7.55
C ASN A 267 -19.05 36.73 -6.60
N GLU A 268 -18.51 37.86 -7.09
CA GLU A 268 -18.32 39.11 -6.30
C GLU A 268 -19.55 40.03 -6.36
N GLN A 269 -20.54 39.73 -7.23
CA GLN A 269 -21.73 40.53 -7.40
C GLN A 269 -23.00 39.67 -7.40
N GLU A 270 -23.90 39.94 -6.48
CA GLU A 270 -25.21 39.26 -6.34
C GLU A 270 -26.27 39.80 -7.32
N GLY A 271 -26.01 40.90 -8.01
CA GLY A 271 -26.91 41.50 -8.96
C GLY A 271 -26.27 42.60 -9.78
N VAL A 272 -26.80 42.82 -10.97
CA VAL A 272 -26.32 43.81 -11.93
C VAL A 272 -27.44 44.70 -12.39
N VAL A 273 -27.21 46.03 -12.35
CA VAL A 273 -28.13 47.01 -12.93
C VAL A 273 -27.59 47.43 -14.30
N PHE A 274 -28.36 47.13 -15.34
CA PHE A 274 -28.04 47.49 -16.73
C PHE A 274 -28.96 48.62 -17.22
N PRO A 275 -28.41 49.62 -17.93
CA PRO A 275 -29.23 50.66 -18.52
C PRO A 275 -30.14 50.09 -19.63
N LEU A 276 -31.41 50.37 -19.58
CA LEU A 276 -32.33 50.05 -20.66
C LEU A 276 -32.28 51.17 -21.70
N ALA A 277 -31.61 50.96 -22.79
CA ALA A 277 -31.52 51.91 -23.91
C ALA A 277 -31.85 51.20 -25.25
N TYR A 278 -32.61 51.88 -26.06
CA TYR A 278 -33.04 51.42 -27.41
C TYR A 278 -32.47 52.32 -28.49
N ASP A 279 -32.15 51.74 -29.62
CA ASP A 279 -31.80 52.51 -30.82
C ASP A 279 -33.04 53.15 -31.48
N GLU A 280 -32.83 53.92 -32.54
CA GLU A 280 -33.93 54.59 -33.30
C GLU A 280 -34.90 53.61 -33.92
N GLN A 281 -34.55 52.32 -34.02
CA GLN A 281 -35.37 51.23 -34.58
C GLN A 281 -36.03 50.39 -33.47
N GLY A 282 -35.88 50.78 -32.19
CA GLY A 282 -36.48 50.07 -31.06
C GLY A 282 -35.77 48.79 -30.62
N LYS A 283 -34.51 48.61 -31.03
CA LYS A 283 -33.69 47.45 -30.64
C LYS A 283 -32.84 47.78 -29.43
N GLU A 284 -32.75 46.85 -28.47
CA GLU A 284 -31.91 47.00 -27.28
C GLU A 284 -30.46 47.29 -27.65
N MET A 285 -29.88 48.36 -27.05
CA MET A 285 -28.47 48.74 -27.26
C MET A 285 -27.53 48.00 -26.35
N PHE A 286 -28.00 47.52 -25.18
CA PHE A 286 -27.21 46.77 -24.20
C PHE A 286 -27.98 45.53 -23.79
N ARG A 287 -27.31 44.39 -23.79
CA ARG A 287 -27.89 43.13 -23.32
C ARG A 287 -26.81 42.29 -22.63
N LEU A 288 -27.15 41.79 -21.47
CA LEU A 288 -26.34 40.81 -20.75
C LEU A 288 -27.03 39.47 -20.80
N GLU A 289 -26.32 38.46 -21.24
CA GLU A 289 -26.77 37.08 -21.26
C GLU A 289 -25.79 36.18 -20.55
N LEU A 290 -26.31 35.21 -19.85
CA LEU A 290 -25.52 34.07 -19.37
C LEU A 290 -25.69 32.95 -20.42
N LEU A 291 -24.64 32.74 -21.22
CA LEU A 291 -24.63 31.65 -22.17
C LEU A 291 -24.37 30.35 -21.40
N SER A 292 -25.42 29.62 -21.11
CA SER A 292 -25.30 28.24 -20.70
C SER A 292 -25.17 27.34 -21.92
N SER A 293 -24.33 26.33 -21.85
CA SER A 293 -24.19 25.36 -22.95
C SER A 293 -25.41 24.45 -23.03
N GLY A 294 -26.62 24.90 -22.98
CA GLY A 294 -27.90 24.18 -22.95
C GLY A 294 -28.02 22.88 -23.76
N GLY A 295 -26.91 22.30 -24.16
CA GLY A 295 -26.75 21.03 -24.83
C GLY A 295 -26.43 19.90 -23.87
N GLN A 296 -27.00 18.73 -24.11
CA GLN A 296 -26.58 17.49 -23.46
C GLN A 296 -25.05 17.38 -23.53
N ARG A 297 -24.38 17.11 -22.39
CA ARG A 297 -22.95 16.82 -22.37
C ARG A 297 -22.65 15.77 -23.43
N GLN A 298 -21.75 16.06 -24.34
CA GLN A 298 -21.37 15.17 -25.45
C GLN A 298 -20.63 13.93 -24.96
N PHE A 299 -20.13 13.97 -23.70
CA PHE A 299 -19.38 12.89 -23.06
C PHE A 299 -19.95 12.60 -21.69
N ASP A 300 -20.17 11.32 -21.42
CA ASP A 300 -20.52 10.79 -20.12
C ASP A 300 -19.21 10.65 -19.31
N THR A 301 -18.86 11.67 -18.53
CA THR A 301 -17.63 11.72 -17.74
C THR A 301 -17.62 10.66 -16.66
N ASP A 302 -18.78 10.32 -16.09
CA ASP A 302 -18.91 9.28 -15.06
C ASP A 302 -18.48 7.91 -15.59
N LYS A 303 -18.94 7.52 -16.77
CA LYS A 303 -18.49 6.27 -17.42
C LYS A 303 -17.00 6.27 -17.75
N ILE A 304 -16.42 7.43 -18.05
CA ILE A 304 -14.99 7.53 -18.35
C ILE A 304 -14.20 7.38 -17.06
N ILE A 305 -14.61 8.04 -15.98
CA ILE A 305 -13.98 7.95 -14.65
C ILE A 305 -14.06 6.50 -14.13
N SER A 306 -15.26 5.89 -14.14
CA SER A 306 -15.47 4.49 -13.74
C SER A 306 -14.56 3.53 -14.51
N ARG A 307 -14.38 3.73 -15.81
CA ARG A 307 -13.43 2.93 -16.60
C ARG A 307 -11.99 3.08 -16.15
N TYR A 308 -11.56 4.26 -15.68
CA TYR A 308 -10.22 4.45 -15.14
C TYR A 308 -10.10 3.82 -13.75
N ASP A 309 -11.14 3.89 -12.93
CA ASP A 309 -11.19 3.22 -11.63
C ASP A 309 -11.02 1.71 -11.77
N GLN A 310 -11.74 1.09 -12.69
CA GLN A 310 -11.59 -0.33 -13.02
C GLN A 310 -10.16 -0.65 -13.48
N ARG A 311 -9.55 0.19 -14.34
CA ARG A 311 -8.18 -0.02 -14.81
C ARG A 311 -7.16 0.10 -13.67
N ILE A 312 -7.35 1.01 -12.72
CA ILE A 312 -6.50 1.13 -11.53
C ILE A 312 -6.62 -0.13 -10.68
N ALA A 313 -7.85 -0.56 -10.38
CA ALA A 313 -8.11 -1.76 -9.60
C ALA A 313 -7.56 -3.04 -10.26
N MET A 314 -7.71 -3.19 -11.57
CA MET A 314 -7.19 -4.34 -12.32
C MET A 314 -5.66 -4.48 -12.26
N THR A 315 -4.91 -3.38 -12.19
CA THR A 315 -3.44 -3.44 -12.19
C THR A 315 -2.86 -4.08 -10.95
N THR A 316 -3.65 -4.18 -9.89
CA THR A 316 -3.29 -4.71 -8.58
C THR A 316 -4.10 -5.94 -8.19
N LEU A 317 -4.81 -6.57 -9.16
CA LEU A 317 -5.70 -7.71 -8.97
C LEU A 317 -6.84 -7.45 -7.97
N SER A 318 -7.19 -6.19 -7.74
CA SER A 318 -8.18 -5.77 -6.75
C SER A 318 -9.53 -5.36 -7.35
N ASP A 319 -9.75 -5.63 -8.62
CA ASP A 319 -11.00 -5.29 -9.32
C ASP A 319 -12.24 -6.00 -8.74
N PHE A 320 -12.05 -7.08 -7.97
CA PHE A 320 -13.14 -7.71 -7.22
C PHE A 320 -13.77 -6.76 -6.17
N ILE A 321 -13.03 -5.76 -5.68
CA ILE A 321 -13.55 -4.74 -4.74
C ILE A 321 -14.68 -3.93 -5.40
N LEU A 322 -14.64 -3.78 -6.73
CA LEU A 322 -15.64 -3.04 -7.51
C LEU A 322 -16.84 -3.89 -7.95
N LEU A 323 -16.79 -5.22 -7.81
CA LEU A 323 -17.85 -6.14 -8.26
C LEU A 323 -19.18 -5.94 -7.53
N GLY A 324 -19.22 -5.28 -6.39
CA GLY A 324 -20.45 -4.96 -5.66
C GLY A 324 -21.31 -3.87 -6.32
N HIS A 325 -20.78 -3.12 -7.31
CA HIS A 325 -21.47 -2.02 -7.99
C HIS A 325 -22.08 -2.40 -9.35
N GLU A 326 -21.66 -3.52 -9.93
CA GLU A 326 -22.23 -4.03 -11.19
C GLU A 326 -23.01 -5.32 -10.89
N GLY A 327 -24.33 -5.29 -11.15
CA GLY A 327 -25.23 -6.39 -10.84
C GLY A 327 -24.82 -7.74 -11.42
N VAL A 328 -24.95 -8.75 -10.60
CA VAL A 328 -24.99 -10.20 -10.89
C VAL A 328 -24.07 -10.71 -12.00
N GLY A 329 -22.85 -11.05 -11.63
CA GLY A 329 -21.95 -11.77 -12.54
C GLY A 329 -20.96 -12.66 -11.80
N SER A 330 -21.28 -13.96 -11.75
CA SER A 330 -20.39 -15.09 -11.47
C SER A 330 -19.57 -15.04 -10.17
N PHE A 331 -20.16 -15.57 -9.12
CA PHE A 331 -19.53 -15.89 -7.82
C PHE A 331 -18.19 -16.65 -7.98
N ALA A 332 -18.10 -17.57 -8.94
CA ALA A 332 -16.90 -18.34 -9.23
C ALA A 332 -15.71 -17.49 -9.74
N LEU A 333 -15.99 -16.44 -10.53
CA LEU A 333 -14.93 -15.53 -11.02
C LEU A 333 -14.44 -14.61 -9.90
N GLY A 334 -15.33 -14.21 -8.99
CA GLY A 334 -14.99 -13.44 -7.80
C GLY A 334 -14.06 -14.21 -6.87
N ALA A 335 -14.38 -15.46 -6.55
CA ALA A 335 -13.56 -16.33 -5.69
C ALA A 335 -12.14 -16.51 -6.25
N SER A 336 -12.00 -16.83 -7.55
CA SER A 336 -10.68 -16.99 -8.20
C SER A 336 -9.81 -15.72 -8.15
N LYS A 337 -10.42 -14.53 -8.22
CA LYS A 337 -9.68 -13.26 -8.10
C LYS A 337 -9.24 -12.99 -6.67
N VAL A 338 -10.07 -13.32 -5.69
CA VAL A 338 -9.73 -13.24 -4.26
C VAL A 338 -8.54 -14.14 -3.95
N ASP A 339 -8.50 -15.37 -4.47
CA ASP A 339 -7.38 -16.30 -4.28
C ASP A 339 -6.08 -15.76 -4.89
N LEU A 340 -6.14 -15.18 -6.09
CA LEU A 340 -4.96 -14.55 -6.71
C LEU A 340 -4.47 -13.35 -5.92
N PHE A 341 -5.38 -12.55 -5.37
CA PHE A 341 -5.04 -11.42 -4.53
C PHE A 341 -4.40 -11.88 -3.21
N ALA A 342 -4.96 -12.90 -2.56
CA ALA A 342 -4.39 -13.52 -1.36
C ALA A 342 -2.97 -14.05 -1.63
N THR A 343 -2.77 -14.72 -2.77
CA THR A 343 -1.43 -15.20 -3.21
C THR A 343 -0.43 -14.05 -3.37
N ALA A 344 -0.86 -12.91 -3.93
CA ALA A 344 0.01 -11.74 -4.05
C ALA A 344 0.38 -11.14 -2.69
N ILE A 345 -0.57 -11.09 -1.75
CA ILE A 345 -0.34 -10.63 -0.38
C ILE A 345 0.61 -11.58 0.36
N ASP A 346 0.44 -12.90 0.21
CA ASP A 346 1.35 -13.91 0.76
C ASP A 346 2.78 -13.70 0.28
N ALA A 347 2.97 -13.44 -1.02
CA ALA A 347 4.29 -13.16 -1.57
C ALA A 347 4.96 -11.92 -0.93
N TRP A 348 4.19 -10.88 -0.60
CA TRP A 348 4.74 -9.72 0.11
C TRP A 348 5.05 -10.01 1.57
N ALA A 349 4.17 -10.75 2.28
CA ALA A 349 4.45 -11.17 3.65
C ALA A 349 5.72 -12.04 3.72
N ARG A 350 5.89 -12.96 2.77
CA ARG A 350 7.10 -13.78 2.61
C ARG A 350 8.33 -12.91 2.40
N SER A 351 8.26 -11.94 1.48
CA SER A 351 9.36 -11.00 1.24
C SER A 351 9.75 -10.20 2.48
N ILE A 352 8.80 -9.86 3.35
CA ILE A 352 9.08 -9.23 4.64
C ILE A 352 9.80 -10.22 5.56
N ALA A 353 9.32 -11.45 5.70
CA ALA A 353 9.94 -12.49 6.52
C ALA A 353 11.38 -12.76 6.05
N ASP A 354 11.61 -12.88 4.74
CA ASP A 354 12.94 -13.13 4.15
C ASP A 354 13.95 -12.06 4.56
N VAL A 355 13.59 -10.77 4.53
CA VAL A 355 14.50 -9.70 4.95
C VAL A 355 14.87 -9.80 6.44
N PHE A 356 13.95 -10.22 7.31
CA PHE A 356 14.28 -10.49 8.71
C PHE A 356 15.17 -11.69 8.86
N ASN A 357 14.88 -12.78 8.16
CA ASN A 357 15.60 -14.05 8.24
C ASN A 357 17.02 -13.93 7.68
N ASP A 358 17.19 -13.23 6.56
CA ASP A 358 18.50 -13.09 5.93
C ASP A 358 19.39 -12.04 6.61
N HIS A 359 18.78 -11.03 7.25
CA HIS A 359 19.55 -9.87 7.69
C HIS A 359 19.39 -9.53 9.17
N ALA A 360 18.16 -9.40 9.70
CA ALA A 360 17.93 -8.89 11.03
C ALA A 360 18.31 -9.92 12.12
N ILE A 361 17.85 -11.16 11.97
CA ILE A 361 18.05 -12.25 12.90
C ILE A 361 19.54 -12.65 12.97
N PRO A 362 20.23 -12.96 11.85
CA PRO A 362 21.64 -13.35 11.89
C PRO A 362 22.53 -12.25 12.50
N ARG A 363 22.24 -10.98 12.23
CA ARG A 363 22.99 -9.85 12.81
C ARG A 363 22.77 -9.77 14.33
N LEU A 364 21.54 -9.99 14.81
CA LEU A 364 21.23 -9.99 16.23
C LEU A 364 21.96 -11.13 16.95
N LEU A 365 21.95 -12.35 16.39
CA LEU A 365 22.64 -13.51 16.96
C LEU A 365 24.16 -13.29 16.99
N LYS A 366 24.74 -12.78 15.90
CA LYS A 366 26.17 -12.45 15.83
C LYS A 366 26.60 -11.44 16.91
N LEU A 367 25.78 -10.41 17.18
CA LEU A 367 26.06 -9.43 18.24
C LEU A 367 26.05 -10.04 19.64
N ASN A 368 25.36 -11.16 19.83
CA ASN A 368 25.32 -11.90 21.10
C ASN A 368 26.29 -13.10 21.13
N GLY A 369 27.10 -13.29 20.10
CA GLY A 369 28.04 -14.43 20.00
C GLY A 369 27.35 -15.80 19.87
N MET A 370 26.11 -15.80 19.37
CA MET A 370 25.35 -17.03 19.11
C MET A 370 25.66 -17.59 17.73
N ASP A 371 25.42 -18.89 17.55
CA ASP A 371 25.58 -19.54 16.25
C ASP A 371 24.60 -18.99 15.22
N THR A 372 25.13 -18.66 14.06
CA THR A 372 24.34 -18.16 12.90
C THR A 372 24.06 -19.24 11.87
N ALA A 373 24.56 -20.45 12.03
CA ALA A 373 24.23 -21.58 11.15
C ALA A 373 22.85 -22.18 11.46
N ARG A 374 22.40 -22.04 12.73
CA ARG A 374 21.10 -22.53 13.21
C ARG A 374 20.18 -21.35 13.59
N CYS A 375 19.91 -20.48 12.62
CA CYS A 375 19.04 -19.33 12.82
C CYS A 375 17.56 -19.75 12.93
N PRO A 376 16.82 -19.29 13.93
CA PRO A 376 15.37 -19.38 13.90
C PRO A 376 14.79 -18.49 12.80
N HIS A 377 13.59 -18.82 12.38
CA HIS A 377 12.93 -18.14 11.25
C HIS A 377 11.70 -17.36 11.72
N LEU A 378 11.60 -16.10 11.30
CA LEU A 378 10.34 -15.37 11.36
C LEU A 378 9.39 -15.95 10.34
N THR A 379 8.24 -16.39 10.77
CA THR A 379 7.17 -16.96 9.95
C THR A 379 5.86 -16.22 10.22
N TYR A 380 4.87 -16.51 9.40
CA TYR A 380 3.54 -15.88 9.52
C TYR A 380 2.46 -16.92 9.20
N GLY A 381 1.27 -16.71 9.78
CA GLY A 381 0.10 -17.56 9.54
C GLY A 381 -0.51 -17.35 8.16
N ASP A 382 -1.49 -18.18 7.81
CA ASP A 382 -2.18 -18.13 6.52
C ASP A 382 -2.92 -16.79 6.33
N ILE A 383 -2.75 -16.19 5.16
CA ILE A 383 -3.40 -14.93 4.74
C ILE A 383 -4.76 -15.20 4.11
N GLY A 384 -4.96 -16.38 3.54
CA GLY A 384 -6.23 -16.83 3.00
C GLY A 384 -7.22 -17.01 4.15
N ALA A 385 -8.34 -16.30 4.14
CA ALA A 385 -9.47 -16.67 4.96
C ALA A 385 -9.89 -18.07 4.52
N VAL A 386 -9.48 -19.05 5.29
CA VAL A 386 -10.02 -20.41 5.13
C VAL A 386 -11.51 -20.30 5.37
N ASP A 387 -12.30 -20.45 4.30
CA ASP A 387 -13.75 -20.52 4.44
C ASP A 387 -14.06 -21.83 5.17
N LEU A 388 -14.28 -21.70 6.48
CA LEU A 388 -14.63 -22.84 7.33
C LEU A 388 -15.82 -23.64 6.77
N THR A 389 -16.69 -23.01 5.99
CA THR A 389 -17.82 -23.66 5.33
C THR A 389 -17.32 -24.61 4.24
N VAL A 390 -16.34 -24.16 3.43
CA VAL A 390 -15.74 -25.00 2.37
C VAL A 390 -14.99 -26.19 2.97
N ILE A 391 -14.27 -25.98 4.08
CA ILE A 391 -13.55 -27.05 4.78
C ILE A 391 -14.54 -28.01 5.43
N ALA A 392 -15.58 -27.52 6.12
CA ALA A 392 -16.61 -28.36 6.71
C ALA A 392 -17.30 -29.21 5.65
N ASP A 393 -17.65 -28.62 4.50
CA ASP A 393 -18.20 -29.33 3.34
C ASP A 393 -17.22 -30.36 2.75
N PHE A 394 -15.95 -30.02 2.64
CA PHE A 394 -14.90 -30.94 2.17
C PHE A 394 -14.74 -32.12 3.12
N VAL A 395 -14.51 -31.86 4.42
CA VAL A 395 -14.37 -32.91 5.45
C VAL A 395 -15.59 -33.78 5.49
N GLN A 396 -16.81 -33.24 5.45
CA GLN A 396 -18.05 -33.99 5.42
C GLN A 396 -18.12 -34.90 4.18
N LYS A 397 -17.82 -34.39 2.99
CA LYS A 397 -17.88 -35.17 1.75
C LYS A 397 -16.85 -36.30 1.72
N VAL A 398 -15.60 -36.01 2.15
CA VAL A 398 -14.52 -37.00 2.13
C VAL A 398 -14.69 -38.05 3.20
N SER A 399 -15.19 -37.69 4.40
CA SER A 399 -15.53 -38.63 5.47
C SER A 399 -16.73 -39.47 5.08
N SER A 400 -17.77 -38.89 4.46
CA SER A 400 -18.93 -39.63 3.97
C SER A 400 -18.59 -40.60 2.84
N ALA A 401 -17.58 -40.31 2.04
CA ALA A 401 -17.04 -41.17 0.99
C ALA A 401 -16.09 -42.26 1.53
N GLY A 402 -15.79 -42.25 2.85
CA GLY A 402 -14.86 -43.19 3.48
C GLY A 402 -13.41 -43.04 3.05
N ALA A 403 -13.04 -41.91 2.39
CA ALA A 403 -11.69 -41.63 1.94
C ALA A 403 -10.81 -41.10 3.08
N ILE A 404 -11.38 -40.47 4.09
CA ILE A 404 -10.71 -40.08 5.34
C ILE A 404 -11.58 -40.56 6.50
N ILE A 405 -10.96 -41.22 7.48
CA ILE A 405 -11.57 -41.52 8.76
C ILE A 405 -11.17 -40.42 9.72
N PRO A 406 -12.12 -39.67 10.30
CA PRO A 406 -11.78 -38.64 11.28
C PRO A 406 -10.99 -39.27 12.45
N ASP A 407 -9.82 -38.69 12.71
CA ASP A 407 -8.94 -39.06 13.82
C ASP A 407 -8.66 -37.85 14.70
N GLU A 408 -7.93 -38.06 15.81
CA GLU A 408 -7.58 -37.01 16.77
C GLU A 408 -6.77 -35.89 16.09
N GLY A 409 -5.89 -36.22 15.14
CA GLY A 409 -5.07 -35.25 14.41
C GLY A 409 -5.91 -34.34 13.50
N LEU A 410 -6.95 -34.86 12.87
CA LEU A 410 -7.89 -34.07 12.08
C LEU A 410 -8.77 -33.18 12.97
N GLU A 411 -9.16 -33.66 14.16
CA GLU A 411 -9.89 -32.88 15.13
C GLU A 411 -9.06 -31.70 15.63
N ASP A 412 -7.82 -31.94 16.06
CA ASP A 412 -6.92 -30.90 16.53
C ASP A 412 -6.64 -29.86 15.44
N TRP A 413 -6.42 -30.29 14.20
CA TRP A 413 -6.23 -29.38 13.05
C TRP A 413 -7.48 -28.54 12.79
N LEU A 414 -8.68 -29.11 12.84
CA LEU A 414 -9.93 -28.36 12.66
C LEU A 414 -10.19 -27.37 13.81
N ARG A 415 -9.82 -27.72 15.04
CA ARG A 415 -9.93 -26.83 16.20
C ARG A 415 -9.01 -25.64 16.09
N ASP A 416 -7.75 -25.88 15.73
CA ASP A 416 -6.74 -24.82 15.51
C ASP A 416 -7.21 -23.88 14.39
N LEU A 417 -7.69 -24.43 13.28
CA LEU A 417 -8.22 -23.69 12.15
C LEU A 417 -9.45 -22.84 12.49
N ALA A 418 -10.32 -23.34 13.36
CA ALA A 418 -11.53 -22.65 13.81
C ALA A 418 -11.28 -21.71 15.01
N GLY A 419 -10.05 -21.64 15.53
CA GLY A 419 -9.71 -20.88 16.74
C GLY A 419 -10.39 -21.41 18.00
N LEU A 420 -10.71 -22.72 18.04
CA LEU A 420 -11.31 -23.38 19.20
C LEU A 420 -10.19 -23.85 20.17
N PRO A 421 -10.51 -23.93 21.49
CA PRO A 421 -9.54 -24.45 22.44
C PRO A 421 -9.16 -25.93 22.12
N PRO A 422 -7.94 -26.37 22.48
CA PRO A 422 -7.52 -27.77 22.31
C PRO A 422 -8.54 -28.75 22.85
N SER A 423 -8.64 -29.94 22.22
CA SER A 423 -9.55 -30.97 22.69
C SER A 423 -8.97 -31.59 23.97
N ASP A 424 -9.85 -31.83 24.96
CA ASP A 424 -9.53 -32.65 26.11
C ASP A 424 -9.84 -34.10 25.76
N HIS A 425 -8.86 -34.81 25.14
CA HIS A 425 -9.02 -36.20 24.67
C HIS A 425 -9.37 -37.22 25.77
N LEU A 426 -9.46 -36.74 27.03
CA LEU A 426 -9.87 -37.59 28.18
C LEU A 426 -11.37 -37.64 28.42
N SER A 427 -12.17 -36.84 27.74
CA SER A 427 -13.62 -36.82 27.91
C SER A 427 -14.28 -37.76 26.89
N PRO A 428 -15.02 -38.81 27.34
CA PRO A 428 -15.76 -39.68 26.41
C PRO A 428 -16.81 -38.87 25.66
N LEU A 429 -16.88 -39.06 24.34
CA LEU A 429 -17.89 -38.43 23.49
C LEU A 429 -19.31 -38.66 24.06
N PRO A 430 -20.17 -37.64 24.08
CA PRO A 430 -21.55 -37.84 24.49
C PRO A 430 -22.25 -38.84 23.55
N SER A 431 -22.80 -39.91 24.10
CA SER A 431 -23.39 -41.06 23.42
C SER A 431 -24.66 -40.76 22.60
N ASN A 432 -25.00 -39.50 22.35
CA ASN A 432 -26.18 -39.09 21.63
C ASN A 432 -25.86 -38.00 20.57
N ILE A 433 -25.21 -38.40 19.47
CA ILE A 433 -25.20 -37.57 18.26
C ILE A 433 -26.31 -38.10 17.34
N PRO A 434 -27.39 -37.33 17.05
CA PRO A 434 -28.42 -37.75 16.10
C PRO A 434 -27.78 -37.88 14.70
N GLY A 435 -27.72 -39.10 14.17
CA GLY A 435 -27.26 -39.37 12.80
C GLY A 435 -26.23 -40.48 12.63
N LEU A 436 -25.63 -41.01 13.70
CA LEU A 436 -24.75 -42.18 13.64
C LEU A 436 -25.51 -43.38 14.23
N GLY A 437 -26.48 -43.91 13.50
CA GLY A 437 -27.13 -45.18 13.80
C GLY A 437 -26.14 -46.32 13.52
N GLY A 438 -25.63 -46.96 14.59
CA GLY A 438 -24.92 -48.22 14.47
C GLY A 438 -25.88 -49.34 14.03
N PRO A 439 -25.36 -50.42 13.42
CA PRO A 439 -26.25 -51.53 12.98
C PRO A 439 -26.85 -52.22 14.19
N GLU A 440 -28.18 -52.18 14.30
CA GLU A 440 -28.95 -53.03 15.23
C GLU A 440 -28.67 -54.49 14.87
N GLY A 441 -28.14 -55.22 15.85
CA GLY A 441 -27.89 -56.65 15.74
C GLY A 441 -29.16 -57.43 15.54
N ALA A 442 -29.20 -58.22 14.50
CA ALA A 442 -30.10 -59.32 14.34
C ALA A 442 -29.79 -60.39 15.39
N ALA A 443 -30.70 -60.62 16.32
CA ALA A 443 -30.73 -61.83 17.15
C ALA A 443 -32.15 -62.35 17.26
N SER A 444 -32.32 -63.61 16.80
CA SER A 444 -33.34 -64.63 16.93
C SER A 444 -34.65 -64.42 16.23
#